data_1f8e279340f666b8a39c4a237c58ce13
#
_entry.id   1f8e279340f666b8a39c4a237c58ce13
#
_cell.length_a   1.000
_cell.length_b   1.000
_cell.length_c   1.000
_cell.angle_alpha   90.00
_cell.angle_beta   90.00
_cell.angle_gamma   90.00
#
_symmetry.space_group_name_H-M   'P 1'
#
loop_
_entity.id
_entity.type
_entity.pdbx_description
1 polymer ?
#
loop_
_entity_poly.entity_id
_entity_poly.type
_entity_poly.pdbx_seq_one_letter_code
_entity_poly.pdbx_strand_id
1 'polypeptide(L)'
;MRVGTGSASGGRSGAVTLAVGSSGSGAGGLGALHSGRSTVLTGGFVVMTAGEGATTSAGTVVVHSSNAGSSKSAAGRLIFSSHGAIAGNAGSALFGSGSTTAGHGGHVVISSGSGTSGTGSAISLAAGRGVSHTGGHFTFSTQTGSTASSGAACVRSSNAGRSGASGHLVFSSGSAVRSNSGCILLGSGPGQVGRGGSIIVTAGGGTGSGGRALFQSGRSNGQSGGCVSARAGEGTVSSSGDVRVQSWAASGGSGASGCLLFSSGISRGGNSGSITLGSYAATRGCGGAVRLAVGSGTSGIGGSLGIASGRSLKSTGGTVDLGVAEGTVASSGSFLVRTANSGVGGASGRLTFSSGTACAGNAGEVRVGSRASSTGRGGSIAVSAGSGSSGFGGCIHGQAGQSIATGGSAYMLSGEGTVASSGIVSFLSANAGPGGSSGRLSFSSGAASVGNSCLLYTSDAADECSG
;
A
#
# COMPACT_ATOMS: atom_id res chain seq x y z
N MET A 1 -53.59 25.09 42.95
CA MET A 1 -53.32 24.46 44.26
C MET A 1 -51.78 24.40 44.42
N ARG A 2 -51.22 24.90 45.54
CA ARG A 2 -49.80 24.78 45.86
C ARG A 2 -49.67 23.82 47.04
N VAL A 3 -48.85 22.80 46.89
CA VAL A 3 -48.47 21.90 47.98
C VAL A 3 -46.99 22.09 48.21
N GLY A 4 -46.56 22.56 49.35
CA GLY A 4 -45.17 22.83 49.66
C GLY A 4 -44.94 22.89 51.17
N THR A 5 -43.70 22.81 51.57
CA THR A 5 -43.26 23.08 52.94
C THR A 5 -42.70 24.49 53.01
N GLY A 6 -42.87 25.11 54.18
CA GLY A 6 -42.32 26.43 54.42
C GLY A 6 -40.80 26.46 54.40
N SER A 7 -40.23 27.66 54.21
CA SER A 7 -38.79 27.91 54.32
C SER A 7 -38.34 27.92 55.83
N ALA A 8 -37.17 27.41 56.08
CA ALA A 8 -36.51 27.43 57.36
C ALA A 8 -35.38 28.48 57.35
N SER A 9 -35.30 29.39 58.30
CA SER A 9 -34.24 30.39 58.42
C SER A 9 -32.97 29.88 59.10
N GLY A 10 -33.05 28.77 59.79
CA GLY A 10 -31.89 28.15 60.45
C GLY A 10 -32.08 26.65 60.65
N GLY A 11 -31.93 25.88 59.63
CA GLY A 11 -32.07 24.40 59.66
C GLY A 11 -32.65 23.87 58.37
N ARG A 12 -33.01 22.58 58.35
CA ARG A 12 -33.62 21.93 57.17
C ARG A 12 -35.09 22.30 57.05
N SER A 13 -35.55 22.67 55.88
CA SER A 13 -36.97 22.77 55.55
C SER A 13 -37.65 21.41 55.56
N GLY A 14 -38.99 21.39 55.66
CA GLY A 14 -39.77 20.15 55.68
C GLY A 14 -39.70 19.37 54.35
N ALA A 15 -40.08 18.13 54.41
CA ALA A 15 -40.18 17.23 53.24
C ALA A 15 -41.65 17.03 52.80
N VAL A 16 -41.89 16.98 51.52
CA VAL A 16 -43.18 16.51 50.96
C VAL A 16 -42.97 15.10 50.42
N THR A 17 -43.70 14.11 50.90
CA THR A 17 -43.62 12.76 50.44
C THR A 17 -44.96 12.37 49.80
N LEU A 18 -44.95 11.97 48.51
CA LEU A 18 -46.08 11.39 47.78
C LEU A 18 -45.77 9.91 47.57
N ALA A 19 -46.50 9.04 48.20
CA ALA A 19 -46.34 7.60 48.10
C ALA A 19 -47.66 6.96 47.66
N VAL A 20 -47.56 5.94 46.80
CA VAL A 20 -48.67 5.10 46.39
C VAL A 20 -48.54 3.79 47.10
N GLY A 21 -49.63 3.27 47.60
CA GLY A 21 -49.70 2.08 48.43
C GLY A 21 -49.15 0.81 47.73
N SER A 22 -48.49 -0.04 48.49
CA SER A 22 -48.02 -1.36 48.10
C SER A 22 -49.12 -2.40 48.25
N SER A 23 -49.11 -3.45 47.44
CA SER A 23 -50.03 -4.59 47.54
C SER A 23 -49.25 -5.84 47.92
N GLY A 24 -49.82 -6.66 48.82
CA GLY A 24 -49.23 -7.93 49.23
C GLY A 24 -49.47 -9.06 48.26
N SER A 25 -50.55 -9.03 47.45
CA SER A 25 -50.94 -10.12 46.57
C SER A 25 -51.38 -9.68 45.16
N GLY A 26 -51.32 -8.41 44.82
CA GLY A 26 -51.73 -7.89 43.52
C GLY A 26 -50.70 -6.87 42.96
N ALA A 27 -51.06 -6.21 41.87
CA ALA A 27 -50.24 -5.12 41.37
C ALA A 27 -50.21 -3.93 42.33
N GLY A 28 -49.05 -3.27 42.47
CA GLY A 28 -48.94 -2.03 43.21
C GLY A 28 -49.76 -0.91 42.57
N GLY A 29 -50.05 0.15 43.33
CA GLY A 29 -50.83 1.30 42.88
C GLY A 29 -50.09 2.10 41.78
N LEU A 30 -50.84 2.81 40.95
CA LEU A 30 -50.32 3.71 39.90
C LEU A 30 -50.20 5.15 40.43
N GLY A 31 -49.00 5.72 40.36
CA GLY A 31 -48.78 7.16 40.51
C GLY A 31 -48.66 7.81 39.13
N ALA A 32 -49.49 8.79 38.85
CA ALA A 32 -49.43 9.51 37.56
C ALA A 32 -49.37 11.02 37.77
N LEU A 33 -48.44 11.67 37.05
CA LEU A 33 -48.28 13.12 37.03
C LEU A 33 -48.48 13.63 35.60
N HIS A 34 -49.52 14.37 35.33
CA HIS A 34 -49.88 14.85 34.00
C HIS A 34 -50.01 16.39 34.00
N SER A 35 -49.53 17.03 32.94
CA SER A 35 -49.89 18.38 32.62
C SER A 35 -51.23 18.47 31.89
N GLY A 36 -51.90 19.64 31.97
CA GLY A 36 -53.14 19.88 31.31
C GLY A 36 -53.08 19.83 29.78
N ARG A 37 -54.10 19.29 29.14
CA ARG A 37 -54.29 19.28 27.68
C ARG A 37 -54.93 20.61 27.24
N SER A 38 -54.47 21.18 26.14
CA SER A 38 -55.14 22.24 25.40
C SER A 38 -55.63 21.74 24.07
N THR A 39 -56.79 22.17 23.61
CA THR A 39 -57.37 21.85 22.31
C THR A 39 -57.06 22.89 21.24
N VAL A 40 -56.61 24.04 21.61
CA VAL A 40 -56.40 25.22 20.72
C VAL A 40 -54.96 25.75 20.76
N LEU A 41 -54.34 25.70 21.92
CA LEU A 41 -52.96 26.19 22.14
C LEU A 41 -52.03 25.07 22.63
N THR A 42 -50.85 25.44 23.08
CA THR A 42 -49.89 24.51 23.66
C THR A 42 -50.41 23.90 24.96
N GLY A 43 -50.23 22.61 25.19
CA GLY A 43 -50.51 21.96 26.46
C GLY A 43 -49.59 22.45 27.58
N GLY A 44 -49.95 22.12 28.84
CA GLY A 44 -49.10 22.44 29.98
C GLY A 44 -47.77 21.64 29.99
N PHE A 45 -46.88 21.96 30.91
CA PHE A 45 -45.60 21.31 31.13
C PHE A 45 -45.43 20.79 32.55
N VAL A 46 -44.63 19.79 32.77
CA VAL A 46 -44.20 19.30 34.08
C VAL A 46 -42.73 19.62 34.28
N VAL A 47 -42.37 20.31 35.36
CA VAL A 47 -40.98 20.63 35.70
C VAL A 47 -40.61 19.95 37.02
N MET A 48 -39.47 19.28 37.01
CA MET A 48 -38.82 18.73 38.19
C MET A 48 -37.43 19.34 38.33
N THR A 49 -37.19 20.14 39.37
CA THR A 49 -35.89 20.76 39.65
C THR A 49 -35.44 20.47 41.06
N ALA A 50 -34.14 20.26 41.23
CA ALA A 50 -33.55 20.24 42.58
C ALA A 50 -33.33 21.67 43.07
N GLY A 51 -33.31 21.86 44.40
CA GLY A 51 -33.05 23.15 45.02
C GLY A 51 -31.65 23.68 44.73
N GLU A 52 -31.53 24.97 44.57
CA GLU A 52 -30.27 25.69 44.40
C GLU A 52 -29.51 25.76 45.73
N GLY A 53 -28.19 25.56 45.70
CA GLY A 53 -27.30 25.82 46.84
C GLY A 53 -26.53 27.11 46.60
N ALA A 54 -26.77 28.11 47.43
CA ALA A 54 -26.13 29.43 47.27
C ALA A 54 -24.62 29.42 47.59
N THR A 55 -24.19 28.60 48.51
CA THR A 55 -22.78 28.49 48.95
C THR A 55 -22.21 27.09 48.92
N THR A 56 -23.04 26.10 48.63
CA THR A 56 -22.68 24.67 48.53
C THR A 56 -23.27 24.06 47.24
N SER A 57 -23.15 22.76 47.07
CA SER A 57 -23.72 22.06 45.94
C SER A 57 -25.24 22.12 45.89
N ALA A 58 -25.81 22.21 44.69
CA ALA A 58 -27.25 22.08 44.46
C ALA A 58 -27.75 20.69 44.84
N GLY A 59 -29.06 20.57 45.03
CA GLY A 59 -29.71 19.27 45.26
C GLY A 59 -29.63 18.34 44.06
N THR A 60 -30.08 17.10 44.22
CA THR A 60 -30.08 16.06 43.19
C THR A 60 -31.50 15.65 42.83
N VAL A 61 -31.82 15.48 41.55
CA VAL A 61 -33.04 14.80 41.08
C VAL A 61 -32.68 13.35 40.74
N VAL A 62 -33.33 12.40 41.41
CA VAL A 62 -33.09 10.98 41.19
C VAL A 62 -34.36 10.30 40.65
N VAL A 63 -34.26 9.64 39.50
CA VAL A 63 -35.35 8.86 38.89
C VAL A 63 -34.84 7.47 38.60
N HIS A 64 -35.38 6.46 39.24
CA HIS A 64 -34.97 5.08 39.05
C HIS A 64 -36.19 4.11 39.11
N SER A 65 -36.08 2.96 38.49
CA SER A 65 -36.98 1.85 38.72
C SER A 65 -36.46 1.01 39.88
N SER A 66 -37.36 0.37 40.64
CA SER A 66 -36.99 -0.48 41.76
C SER A 66 -36.39 -1.81 41.27
N ASN A 67 -35.61 -2.44 42.13
CA ASN A 67 -35.07 -3.79 41.90
C ASN A 67 -36.17 -4.83 41.91
N ALA A 68 -35.97 -5.91 41.16
CA ALA A 68 -36.81 -7.11 41.26
C ALA A 68 -36.50 -7.85 42.57
N GLY A 69 -37.55 -8.34 43.24
CA GLY A 69 -37.42 -9.01 44.55
C GLY A 69 -37.07 -10.49 44.43
N SER A 70 -37.02 -11.10 43.25
CA SER A 70 -36.73 -12.52 43.07
C SER A 70 -35.81 -12.79 41.87
N SER A 71 -35.11 -13.95 41.89
CA SER A 71 -34.18 -14.37 40.84
C SER A 71 -34.79 -14.60 39.44
N LYS A 72 -36.12 -14.65 39.34
CA LYS A 72 -36.86 -14.89 38.08
C LYS A 72 -37.60 -13.64 37.58
N SER A 73 -37.51 -12.51 38.26
CA SER A 73 -38.26 -11.30 37.92
C SER A 73 -37.31 -10.25 37.33
N ALA A 74 -37.77 -9.51 36.32
CA ALA A 74 -37.05 -8.38 35.77
C ALA A 74 -37.35 -7.10 36.58
N ALA A 75 -36.36 -6.22 36.72
CA ALA A 75 -36.54 -4.89 37.28
C ALA A 75 -37.44 -4.02 36.38
N GLY A 76 -37.99 -2.95 36.96
CA GLY A 76 -38.81 -2.04 36.22
C GLY A 76 -38.06 -1.34 35.09
N ARG A 77 -38.80 -0.85 34.09
CA ARG A 77 -38.30 -0.16 32.91
C ARG A 77 -38.50 1.36 33.05
N LEU A 78 -37.50 2.13 32.67
CA LEU A 78 -37.59 3.58 32.59
C LEU A 78 -37.66 4.00 31.11
N ILE A 79 -38.69 4.80 30.75
CA ILE A 79 -38.87 5.23 29.35
C ILE A 79 -38.93 6.75 29.30
N PHE A 80 -38.01 7.34 28.52
CA PHE A 80 -38.06 8.75 28.17
C PHE A 80 -38.28 8.87 26.65
N SER A 81 -39.41 9.40 26.25
CA SER A 81 -39.76 9.57 24.83
C SER A 81 -40.58 10.82 24.59
N SER A 82 -40.37 11.46 23.45
CA SER A 82 -41.36 12.37 22.88
C SER A 82 -42.38 11.58 22.09
N HIS A 83 -43.65 11.97 22.11
CA HIS A 83 -44.73 11.31 21.34
C HIS A 83 -44.67 11.77 19.86
N GLY A 84 -45.21 10.93 18.98
CA GLY A 84 -45.36 11.27 17.57
C GLY A 84 -46.38 12.36 17.31
N ALA A 85 -46.22 13.12 16.26
CA ALA A 85 -47.20 14.08 15.74
C ALA A 85 -47.91 13.46 14.50
N ILE A 86 -49.20 13.69 14.35
CA ILE A 86 -49.98 13.25 13.20
C ILE A 86 -49.63 14.07 11.96
N ALA A 87 -49.48 15.37 12.14
CA ALA A 87 -49.07 16.34 11.12
C ALA A 87 -48.15 17.37 11.77
N GLY A 88 -46.91 17.46 11.30
CA GLY A 88 -45.88 18.28 11.87
C GLY A 88 -44.74 17.48 12.48
N ASN A 89 -43.82 18.15 13.17
CA ASN A 89 -42.64 17.52 13.75
C ASN A 89 -42.89 17.00 15.17
N ALA A 90 -42.37 15.84 15.49
CA ALA A 90 -42.37 15.32 16.86
C ALA A 90 -41.42 16.17 17.76
N GLY A 91 -41.67 16.10 19.06
CA GLY A 91 -40.81 16.79 20.05
C GLY A 91 -39.43 16.16 20.14
N SER A 92 -38.50 16.89 20.73
CA SER A 92 -37.13 16.42 21.01
C SER A 92 -36.98 15.93 22.46
N ALA A 93 -36.12 14.97 22.70
CA ALA A 93 -35.62 14.57 24.00
C ALA A 93 -34.16 15.03 24.14
N LEU A 94 -33.85 15.85 25.13
CA LEU A 94 -32.51 16.43 25.32
C LEU A 94 -31.92 15.92 26.63
N PHE A 95 -30.72 15.41 26.58
CA PHE A 95 -29.93 14.99 27.73
C PHE A 95 -28.59 15.73 27.70
N GLY A 96 -28.32 16.55 28.69
CA GLY A 96 -27.11 17.36 28.78
C GLY A 96 -26.67 17.62 30.19
N SER A 97 -25.42 17.91 30.39
CA SER A 97 -24.87 18.47 31.62
C SER A 97 -24.78 20.00 31.52
N GLY A 98 -24.81 20.68 32.64
CA GLY A 98 -24.67 22.11 32.67
C GLY A 98 -23.24 22.59 32.35
N SER A 99 -23.15 23.86 31.89
CA SER A 99 -21.89 24.58 31.70
C SER A 99 -21.46 25.29 32.97
N THR A 100 -20.19 25.59 33.09
CA THR A 100 -19.62 26.38 34.19
C THR A 100 -18.73 27.48 33.65
N THR A 101 -18.68 28.62 34.34
CA THR A 101 -17.82 29.74 33.96
C THR A 101 -16.39 29.60 34.49
N ALA A 102 -16.21 28.89 35.60
CA ALA A 102 -14.90 28.71 36.24
C ALA A 102 -14.80 27.31 36.84
N GLY A 103 -14.40 26.34 36.04
CA GLY A 103 -14.31 24.94 36.44
C GLY A 103 -14.60 23.99 35.30
N HIS A 104 -14.79 22.72 35.59
CA HIS A 104 -15.09 21.68 34.60
C HIS A 104 -16.62 21.55 34.42
N GLY A 105 -17.06 21.39 33.17
CA GLY A 105 -18.44 21.03 32.86
C GLY A 105 -18.82 19.67 33.46
N GLY A 106 -20.13 19.42 33.64
CA GLY A 106 -20.63 18.16 34.18
C GLY A 106 -20.45 17.00 33.17
N HIS A 107 -20.51 15.76 33.66
CA HIS A 107 -20.46 14.56 32.85
C HIS A 107 -21.86 14.04 32.51
N VAL A 108 -22.03 13.51 31.31
CA VAL A 108 -23.17 12.66 30.94
C VAL A 108 -22.64 11.22 30.76
N VAL A 109 -23.14 10.30 31.59
CA VAL A 109 -22.71 8.89 31.54
C VAL A 109 -23.91 8.03 31.13
N ILE A 110 -23.76 7.26 30.05
CA ILE A 110 -24.76 6.30 29.61
C ILE A 110 -24.09 4.92 29.68
N SER A 111 -24.58 4.04 30.52
CA SER A 111 -24.03 2.69 30.72
C SER A 111 -25.14 1.66 30.72
N SER A 112 -24.84 0.48 30.24
CA SER A 112 -25.71 -0.70 30.36
C SER A 112 -25.28 -1.58 31.52
N GLY A 113 -26.18 -2.36 32.09
CA GLY A 113 -25.94 -3.24 33.21
C GLY A 113 -25.02 -4.42 32.84
N SER A 114 -24.23 -4.87 33.82
CA SER A 114 -23.40 -6.07 33.71
C SER A 114 -24.16 -7.31 34.18
N GLY A 115 -23.92 -8.45 33.56
CA GLY A 115 -24.40 -9.76 33.98
C GLY A 115 -23.29 -10.56 34.65
N THR A 116 -23.55 -11.19 35.82
CA THR A 116 -22.59 -12.05 36.51
C THR A 116 -22.56 -13.47 35.96
N SER A 117 -23.67 -13.98 35.45
CA SER A 117 -23.83 -15.36 34.92
C SER A 117 -24.39 -15.39 33.46
N GLY A 118 -24.55 -14.25 32.84
CA GLY A 118 -25.05 -14.11 31.46
C GLY A 118 -24.31 -13.04 30.69
N THR A 119 -24.75 -12.76 29.49
CA THR A 119 -24.20 -11.67 28.66
C THR A 119 -24.58 -10.30 29.25
N GLY A 120 -23.70 -9.32 29.16
CA GLY A 120 -24.01 -7.93 29.51
C GLY A 120 -25.08 -7.34 28.56
N SER A 121 -25.72 -6.26 29.03
CA SER A 121 -26.73 -5.55 28.25
C SER A 121 -26.11 -4.72 27.12
N ALA A 122 -26.92 -4.38 26.11
CA ALA A 122 -26.51 -3.55 24.99
C ALA A 122 -26.96 -2.09 25.14
N ILE A 123 -26.17 -1.15 24.62
CA ILE A 123 -26.58 0.23 24.32
C ILE A 123 -26.78 0.32 22.81
N SER A 124 -28.00 0.71 22.36
CA SER A 124 -28.30 0.90 20.94
C SER A 124 -28.69 2.34 20.67
N LEU A 125 -27.98 2.99 19.78
CA LEU A 125 -28.23 4.36 19.32
C LEU A 125 -28.53 4.32 17.81
N ALA A 126 -29.72 4.74 17.41
CA ALA A 126 -30.14 4.74 16.02
C ALA A 126 -30.80 6.07 15.64
N ALA A 127 -30.48 6.59 14.47
CA ALA A 127 -31.21 7.68 13.87
C ALA A 127 -32.55 7.22 13.29
N GLY A 128 -33.53 8.10 13.23
CA GLY A 128 -34.86 7.79 12.74
C GLY A 128 -34.90 7.41 11.27
N ARG A 129 -35.82 6.55 10.90
CA ARG A 129 -36.06 6.13 9.51
C ARG A 129 -36.94 7.15 8.78
N GLY A 130 -36.55 7.55 7.57
CA GLY A 130 -37.42 8.23 6.59
C GLY A 130 -38.03 7.22 5.64
N VAL A 131 -39.31 7.33 5.34
CA VAL A 131 -40.03 6.42 4.41
C VAL A 131 -39.90 6.94 2.97
N SER A 132 -40.11 8.24 2.77
CA SER A 132 -40.10 8.89 1.45
C SER A 132 -38.96 9.90 1.30
N HIS A 133 -38.22 10.16 2.34
CA HIS A 133 -37.06 11.07 2.36
C HIS A 133 -35.86 10.41 3.03
N THR A 134 -34.75 11.16 3.15
CA THR A 134 -33.54 10.68 3.84
C THR A 134 -33.83 10.36 5.31
N GLY A 135 -33.20 9.34 5.85
CA GLY A 135 -33.22 9.04 7.29
C GLY A 135 -32.50 10.11 8.12
N GLY A 136 -32.63 10.04 9.43
CA GLY A 136 -31.97 10.96 10.35
C GLY A 136 -30.44 10.81 10.37
N HIS A 137 -29.75 11.78 10.94
CA HIS A 137 -28.31 11.77 11.15
C HIS A 137 -27.95 11.37 12.58
N PHE A 138 -26.86 10.64 12.73
CA PHE A 138 -26.20 10.41 14.01
C PHE A 138 -24.83 11.12 13.98
N THR A 139 -24.62 12.08 14.88
CA THR A 139 -23.36 12.86 14.96
C THR A 139 -22.70 12.62 16.30
N PHE A 140 -21.41 12.30 16.27
CA PHE A 140 -20.55 12.18 17.43
C PHE A 140 -19.35 13.12 17.26
N SER A 141 -19.29 14.19 18.04
CA SER A 141 -18.25 15.22 17.93
C SER A 141 -17.78 15.70 19.30
N THR A 142 -16.51 16.07 19.38
CA THR A 142 -15.95 16.80 20.50
C THR A 142 -16.00 18.30 20.20
N GLN A 143 -16.18 19.12 21.25
CA GLN A 143 -16.22 20.58 21.09
C GLN A 143 -14.82 21.17 20.90
N THR A 144 -14.77 22.34 20.29
CA THR A 144 -13.54 23.11 20.08
C THR A 144 -13.01 23.69 21.39
N GLY A 145 -11.71 23.63 21.60
CA GLY A 145 -11.04 24.42 22.62
C GLY A 145 -10.70 25.79 22.05
N SER A 146 -11.11 26.86 22.72
CA SER A 146 -10.88 28.24 22.24
C SER A 146 -9.41 28.67 22.32
N THR A 147 -8.68 28.23 23.32
CA THR A 147 -7.26 28.54 23.55
C THR A 147 -6.38 27.30 23.76
N ALA A 148 -6.98 26.14 23.79
CA ALA A 148 -6.30 24.86 24.01
C ALA A 148 -6.79 23.79 23.02
N SER A 149 -6.31 22.57 23.18
CA SER A 149 -6.72 21.44 22.33
C SER A 149 -8.21 21.08 22.50
N SER A 150 -8.84 20.61 21.45
CA SER A 150 -10.16 20.00 21.52
C SER A 150 -10.14 18.70 22.33
N GLY A 151 -11.31 18.23 22.77
CA GLY A 151 -11.45 16.95 23.44
C GLY A 151 -11.13 15.77 22.49
N ALA A 152 -10.83 14.61 23.06
CA ALA A 152 -10.62 13.37 22.32
C ALA A 152 -11.92 12.57 22.20
N ALA A 153 -12.17 11.98 21.03
CA ALA A 153 -13.20 10.96 20.82
C ALA A 153 -12.53 9.57 20.78
N CYS A 154 -12.93 8.68 21.69
CA CYS A 154 -12.35 7.34 21.79
C CYS A 154 -13.45 6.28 21.64
N VAL A 155 -13.31 5.40 20.64
CA VAL A 155 -14.19 4.25 20.41
C VAL A 155 -13.35 2.98 20.45
N ARG A 156 -13.59 2.11 21.42
CA ARG A 156 -12.82 0.86 21.59
C ARG A 156 -13.68 -0.25 22.19
N SER A 157 -13.38 -1.50 21.87
CA SER A 157 -13.84 -2.65 22.64
C SER A 157 -12.98 -2.81 23.88
N SER A 158 -13.55 -3.32 24.96
CA SER A 158 -12.80 -3.64 26.18
C SER A 158 -11.92 -4.87 25.98
N ASN A 159 -10.89 -4.98 26.80
CA ASN A 159 -10.04 -6.18 26.84
C ASN A 159 -10.86 -7.41 27.23
N ALA A 160 -10.56 -8.53 26.63
CA ALA A 160 -11.12 -9.81 27.05
C ALA A 160 -10.48 -10.29 28.35
N GLY A 161 -11.20 -11.15 29.08
CA GLY A 161 -10.65 -11.92 30.20
C GLY A 161 -9.64 -12.98 29.73
N ARG A 162 -9.20 -13.84 30.67
CA ARG A 162 -8.08 -14.80 30.46
C ARG A 162 -8.20 -15.73 29.25
N SER A 163 -9.40 -16.12 28.83
CA SER A 163 -9.65 -17.10 27.76
C SER A 163 -10.61 -16.64 26.68
N GLY A 164 -10.98 -15.37 26.65
CA GLY A 164 -11.89 -14.83 25.65
C GLY A 164 -11.19 -13.97 24.60
N ALA A 165 -11.85 -13.72 23.46
CA ALA A 165 -11.46 -12.70 22.48
C ALA A 165 -12.10 -11.36 22.80
N SER A 166 -11.43 -10.25 22.53
CA SER A 166 -12.00 -8.92 22.62
C SER A 166 -13.11 -8.72 21.56
N GLY A 167 -14.01 -7.76 21.80
CA GLY A 167 -15.09 -7.45 20.86
C GLY A 167 -14.60 -6.88 19.54
N HIS A 168 -15.45 -6.93 18.51
CA HIS A 168 -15.21 -6.35 17.21
C HIS A 168 -15.64 -4.87 17.17
N LEU A 169 -14.90 -4.06 16.42
CA LEU A 169 -15.33 -2.74 15.97
C LEU A 169 -15.64 -2.82 14.48
N VAL A 170 -16.86 -2.48 14.08
CA VAL A 170 -17.31 -2.51 12.68
C VAL A 170 -17.75 -1.11 12.25
N PHE A 171 -17.11 -0.59 11.22
CA PHE A 171 -17.51 0.64 10.54
C PHE A 171 -17.88 0.28 9.10
N SER A 172 -19.16 0.42 8.75
CA SER A 172 -19.64 0.12 7.40
C SER A 172 -20.73 1.10 6.98
N SER A 173 -20.76 1.45 5.70
CA SER A 173 -21.92 2.06 5.09
C SER A 173 -22.98 0.99 4.79
N GLY A 174 -24.24 1.37 4.76
CA GLY A 174 -25.32 0.46 4.39
C GLY A 174 -25.27 0.05 2.92
N SER A 175 -25.95 -1.04 2.57
CA SER A 175 -26.14 -1.46 1.18
C SER A 175 -27.25 -0.67 0.50
N ALA A 176 -27.12 -0.44 -0.80
CA ALA A 176 -28.17 0.15 -1.63
C ALA A 176 -28.62 -0.85 -2.71
N VAL A 177 -29.93 -0.95 -2.97
CA VAL A 177 -30.51 -1.92 -3.92
C VAL A 177 -30.47 -1.39 -5.36
N ARG A 178 -30.74 -0.10 -5.56
CA ARG A 178 -30.86 0.52 -6.90
C ARG A 178 -29.99 1.77 -7.10
N SER A 179 -29.10 2.04 -6.18
CA SER A 179 -28.25 3.25 -6.17
C SER A 179 -26.89 2.91 -5.56
N ASN A 180 -26.00 3.88 -5.49
CA ASN A 180 -24.68 3.71 -4.88
C ASN A 180 -24.79 3.61 -3.35
N SER A 181 -24.02 2.75 -2.73
CA SER A 181 -23.86 2.74 -1.27
C SER A 181 -23.08 3.98 -0.81
N GLY A 182 -23.24 4.34 0.45
CA GLY A 182 -22.47 5.44 1.05
C GLY A 182 -20.96 5.16 1.13
N CYS A 183 -20.17 6.18 1.36
CA CYS A 183 -18.74 6.08 1.59
C CYS A 183 -18.41 6.09 3.09
N ILE A 184 -17.25 5.56 3.45
CA ILE A 184 -16.60 5.72 4.76
C ILE A 184 -15.38 6.63 4.55
N LEU A 185 -15.34 7.76 5.25
CA LEU A 185 -14.27 8.74 5.19
C LEU A 185 -13.49 8.74 6.49
N LEU A 186 -12.21 8.45 6.43
CA LEU A 186 -11.26 8.54 7.55
C LEU A 186 -10.20 9.57 7.17
N GLY A 187 -10.17 10.69 7.88
CA GLY A 187 -9.24 11.76 7.58
C GLY A 187 -8.80 12.48 8.84
N SER A 188 -7.59 13.01 8.83
CA SER A 188 -7.11 14.01 9.77
C SER A 188 -7.30 15.39 9.18
N GLY A 189 -7.60 16.38 10.02
CA GLY A 189 -7.77 17.77 9.59
C GLY A 189 -6.44 18.43 9.19
N PRO A 190 -6.49 19.50 8.37
CA PRO A 190 -5.31 20.28 8.04
C PRO A 190 -4.85 21.11 9.23
N GLY A 191 -3.54 21.29 9.38
CA GLY A 191 -2.94 22.29 10.28
C GLY A 191 -2.65 23.58 9.52
N GLN A 192 -3.13 24.73 9.98
CA GLN A 192 -2.90 26.01 9.29
C GLN A 192 -1.46 26.52 9.42
N VAL A 193 -0.84 26.34 10.56
CA VAL A 193 0.55 26.80 10.85
C VAL A 193 1.47 25.63 11.20
N GLY A 194 0.92 24.48 11.58
CA GLY A 194 1.66 23.29 11.97
C GLY A 194 1.50 22.13 10.98
N ARG A 195 1.90 20.94 11.40
CA ARG A 195 1.72 19.71 10.63
C ARG A 195 0.25 19.27 10.67
N GLY A 196 -0.24 18.73 9.58
CA GLY A 196 -1.50 18.00 9.56
C GLY A 196 -1.46 16.78 10.48
N GLY A 197 -2.63 16.30 10.92
CA GLY A 197 -2.72 15.08 11.73
C GLY A 197 -2.31 13.82 10.97
N SER A 198 -2.03 12.74 11.68
CA SER A 198 -1.72 11.43 11.10
C SER A 198 -2.89 10.47 11.24
N ILE A 199 -3.00 9.52 10.30
CA ILE A 199 -3.85 8.34 10.38
C ILE A 199 -2.94 7.13 10.53
N ILE A 200 -3.10 6.36 11.62
CA ILE A 200 -2.30 5.17 11.90
C ILE A 200 -3.22 3.96 11.92
N VAL A 201 -2.96 2.99 11.03
CA VAL A 201 -3.69 1.72 10.96
C VAL A 201 -2.71 0.59 11.27
N THR A 202 -2.91 -0.09 12.39
CA THR A 202 -2.02 -1.19 12.84
C THR A 202 -2.83 -2.45 13.11
N ALA A 203 -2.28 -3.60 12.76
CA ALA A 203 -2.77 -4.89 13.22
C ALA A 203 -2.04 -5.28 14.51
N GLY A 204 -2.75 -5.90 15.45
CA GLY A 204 -2.18 -6.27 16.75
C GLY A 204 -1.09 -7.35 16.64
N GLY A 205 -0.09 -7.27 17.49
CA GLY A 205 0.91 -8.33 17.68
C GLY A 205 0.38 -9.46 18.58
N GLY A 206 0.97 -10.65 18.47
CA GLY A 206 0.65 -11.80 19.31
C GLY A 206 1.89 -12.67 19.49
N THR A 207 1.89 -13.55 20.52
CA THR A 207 2.94 -14.55 20.74
C THR A 207 2.94 -15.66 19.68
N GLY A 208 1.79 -15.87 19.02
CA GLY A 208 1.67 -16.70 17.82
C GLY A 208 1.79 -15.85 16.55
N SER A 209 0.83 -15.94 15.65
CA SER A 209 0.78 -15.10 14.45
C SER A 209 0.30 -13.69 14.79
N GLY A 210 0.90 -12.68 14.18
CA GLY A 210 0.41 -11.31 14.22
C GLY A 210 -0.92 -11.13 13.49
N GLY A 211 -1.63 -10.04 13.77
CA GLY A 211 -2.86 -9.66 13.08
C GLY A 211 -2.59 -9.27 11.61
N ARG A 212 -3.63 -9.30 10.79
CA ARG A 212 -3.59 -8.96 9.36
C ARG A 212 -4.29 -7.62 9.10
N ALA A 213 -3.66 -6.72 8.36
CA ALA A 213 -4.30 -5.57 7.76
C ALA A 213 -4.59 -5.87 6.26
N LEU A 214 -5.84 -5.71 5.82
CA LEU A 214 -6.27 -5.98 4.44
C LEU A 214 -6.91 -4.73 3.83
N PHE A 215 -6.37 -4.25 2.73
CA PHE A 215 -6.95 -3.18 1.91
C PHE A 215 -7.40 -3.79 0.58
N GLN A 216 -8.69 -3.81 0.34
CA GLN A 216 -9.27 -4.44 -0.85
C GLN A 216 -10.36 -3.54 -1.43
N SER A 217 -10.33 -3.35 -2.74
CA SER A 217 -11.39 -2.67 -3.47
C SER A 217 -12.59 -3.59 -3.74
N GLY A 218 -13.74 -2.99 -3.99
CA GLY A 218 -14.97 -3.71 -4.28
C GLY A 218 -14.95 -4.46 -5.62
N ARG A 219 -15.59 -5.61 -5.66
CA ARG A 219 -15.81 -6.40 -6.88
C ARG A 219 -17.03 -5.87 -7.64
N SER A 220 -16.97 -5.85 -8.96
CA SER A 220 -18.12 -5.64 -9.86
C SER A 220 -18.43 -6.91 -10.63
N ASN A 221 -19.71 -7.19 -10.86
CA ASN A 221 -20.16 -8.32 -11.67
C ASN A 221 -20.43 -7.96 -13.15
N GLY A 222 -20.60 -6.67 -13.46
CA GLY A 222 -20.96 -6.21 -14.81
C GLY A 222 -20.04 -5.16 -15.40
N GLN A 223 -19.15 -4.58 -14.60
CA GLN A 223 -18.23 -3.52 -15.04
C GLN A 223 -16.87 -3.69 -14.36
N SER A 224 -16.02 -2.66 -14.44
CA SER A 224 -14.71 -2.67 -13.77
C SER A 224 -14.86 -2.72 -12.25
N GLY A 225 -14.00 -3.45 -11.59
CA GLY A 225 -13.86 -3.41 -10.13
C GLY A 225 -13.35 -2.05 -9.65
N GLY A 226 -13.41 -1.81 -8.34
CA GLY A 226 -12.85 -0.60 -7.72
C GLY A 226 -11.31 -0.58 -7.77
N CYS A 227 -10.72 0.56 -7.45
CA CYS A 227 -9.27 0.70 -7.33
C CYS A 227 -8.83 0.91 -5.87
N VAL A 228 -7.61 0.52 -5.54
CA VAL A 228 -6.89 0.91 -4.32
C VAL A 228 -5.79 1.88 -4.74
N SER A 229 -5.78 3.10 -4.19
CA SER A 229 -4.79 4.13 -4.52
C SER A 229 -4.09 4.61 -3.27
N ALA A 230 -2.75 4.61 -3.28
CA ALA A 230 -1.91 5.20 -2.25
C ALA A 230 -1.06 6.31 -2.87
N ARG A 231 -1.12 7.51 -2.31
CA ARG A 231 -0.39 8.69 -2.78
C ARG A 231 0.23 9.43 -1.61
N ALA A 232 1.43 9.92 -1.79
CA ALA A 232 2.02 10.89 -0.86
C ALA A 232 1.42 12.29 -1.09
N GLY A 233 1.47 13.12 -0.06
CA GLY A 233 1.02 14.51 -0.16
C GLY A 233 1.92 15.37 -1.04
N GLU A 234 1.33 16.33 -1.72
CA GLU A 234 2.03 17.30 -2.55
C GLU A 234 2.76 18.33 -1.68
N GLY A 235 3.97 18.69 -2.05
CA GLY A 235 4.70 19.83 -1.50
C GLY A 235 4.68 20.99 -2.48
N THR A 236 4.06 22.11 -2.13
CA THR A 236 3.94 23.29 -3.01
C THR A 236 5.20 24.17 -3.01
N VAL A 237 5.98 24.13 -1.95
CA VAL A 237 7.21 24.96 -1.76
C VAL A 237 8.44 24.08 -1.54
N SER A 238 8.25 22.85 -1.09
CA SER A 238 9.33 21.90 -0.83
C SER A 238 9.01 20.53 -1.44
N SER A 239 9.75 19.50 -1.07
CA SER A 239 9.55 18.14 -1.59
C SER A 239 8.18 17.57 -1.20
N SER A 240 7.61 16.74 -2.06
CA SER A 240 6.46 15.90 -1.72
C SER A 240 6.82 14.85 -0.67
N GLY A 241 5.81 14.24 -0.07
CA GLY A 241 6.00 13.13 0.87
C GLY A 241 6.44 11.84 0.16
N ASP A 242 6.79 10.82 0.94
CA ASP A 242 7.17 9.49 0.48
C ASP A 242 6.03 8.49 0.62
N VAL A 243 5.96 7.52 -0.29
CA VAL A 243 5.19 6.28 -0.13
C VAL A 243 6.19 5.14 0.10
N ARG A 244 6.14 4.49 1.27
CA ARG A 244 7.04 3.38 1.63
C ARG A 244 6.26 2.08 1.81
N VAL A 245 6.71 1.02 1.14
CA VAL A 245 6.18 -0.34 1.29
C VAL A 245 7.35 -1.27 1.58
N GLN A 246 7.38 -1.86 2.78
CA GLN A 246 8.48 -2.72 3.21
C GLN A 246 7.98 -3.84 4.13
N SER A 247 8.63 -4.99 4.10
CA SER A 247 8.52 -6.01 5.15
C SER A 247 9.52 -5.71 6.27
N TRP A 248 9.14 -6.00 7.52
CA TRP A 248 10.06 -5.84 8.64
C TRP A 248 11.11 -6.95 8.66
N ALA A 249 12.26 -6.63 9.27
CA ALA A 249 13.30 -7.62 9.50
C ALA A 249 12.80 -8.72 10.44
N ALA A 250 13.20 -9.96 10.19
CA ALA A 250 13.09 -11.03 11.18
C ALA A 250 14.17 -10.86 12.25
N SER A 251 13.79 -10.66 13.50
CA SER A 251 14.71 -10.44 14.63
C SER A 251 15.10 -11.75 15.35
N GLY A 252 14.49 -12.89 15.00
CA GLY A 252 14.83 -14.21 15.55
C GLY A 252 15.93 -14.92 14.76
N GLY A 253 16.75 -15.71 15.43
CA GLY A 253 17.96 -16.32 14.87
C GLY A 253 17.79 -17.25 13.65
N SER A 254 16.58 -17.69 13.30
CA SER A 254 16.31 -18.60 12.16
C SER A 254 15.13 -18.20 11.28
N GLY A 255 14.53 -17.02 11.50
CA GLY A 255 13.37 -16.56 10.73
C GLY A 255 13.76 -15.80 9.46
N ALA A 256 13.02 -15.98 8.37
CA ALA A 256 13.12 -15.16 7.18
C ALA A 256 12.22 -13.92 7.29
N SER A 257 12.61 -12.79 6.69
CA SER A 257 11.74 -11.62 6.55
C SER A 257 10.57 -11.93 5.60
N GLY A 258 9.48 -11.15 5.70
CA GLY A 258 8.33 -11.28 4.80
C GLY A 258 8.70 -10.95 3.34
N CYS A 259 7.91 -11.46 2.39
CA CYS A 259 8.04 -11.13 0.98
C CYS A 259 7.15 -9.93 0.60
N LEU A 260 7.54 -9.21 -0.43
CA LEU A 260 6.74 -8.24 -1.14
C LEU A 260 6.40 -8.80 -2.51
N LEU A 261 5.10 -8.87 -2.85
CA LEU A 261 4.61 -9.38 -4.13
C LEU A 261 3.83 -8.29 -4.86
N PHE A 262 4.30 -7.93 -6.05
CA PHE A 262 3.60 -7.04 -6.97
C PHE A 262 3.24 -7.84 -8.22
N SER A 263 1.96 -8.04 -8.47
CA SER A 263 1.47 -8.79 -9.62
C SER A 263 0.17 -8.20 -10.15
N SER A 264 -0.03 -8.23 -11.47
CA SER A 264 -1.33 -8.04 -12.07
C SER A 264 -2.15 -9.33 -11.98
N GLY A 265 -3.46 -9.20 -11.99
CA GLY A 265 -4.36 -10.35 -11.92
C GLY A 265 -4.37 -11.19 -13.21
N ILE A 266 -4.84 -12.42 -13.10
CA ILE A 266 -5.07 -13.33 -14.24
C ILE A 266 -6.33 -12.88 -14.99
N SER A 267 -6.25 -12.81 -16.32
CA SER A 267 -7.41 -12.64 -17.20
C SER A 267 -7.77 -13.95 -17.89
N ARG A 268 -9.05 -14.33 -17.93
CA ARG A 268 -9.53 -15.54 -18.60
C ARG A 268 -9.99 -15.30 -20.04
N GLY A 269 -10.40 -14.10 -20.39
CA GLY A 269 -10.97 -13.78 -21.70
C GLY A 269 -10.39 -12.53 -22.37
N GLY A 270 -9.37 -11.92 -21.81
CA GLY A 270 -8.74 -10.72 -22.35
C GLY A 270 -7.29 -10.62 -21.92
N ASN A 271 -6.66 -9.47 -22.07
CA ASN A 271 -5.28 -9.23 -21.65
C ASN A 271 -5.17 -9.09 -20.14
N SER A 272 -4.09 -9.56 -19.52
CA SER A 272 -3.76 -9.24 -18.14
C SER A 272 -3.34 -7.77 -18.02
N GLY A 273 -3.44 -7.21 -16.81
CA GLY A 273 -2.97 -5.85 -16.53
C GLY A 273 -1.45 -5.72 -16.61
N SER A 274 -0.96 -4.49 -16.71
CA SER A 274 0.46 -4.15 -16.67
C SER A 274 0.91 -3.76 -15.26
N ILE A 275 2.20 -3.93 -14.99
CA ILE A 275 2.90 -3.35 -13.84
C ILE A 275 3.90 -2.35 -14.38
N THR A 276 3.78 -1.08 -13.99
CA THR A 276 4.68 0.00 -14.43
C THR A 276 5.44 0.54 -13.22
N LEU A 277 6.77 0.50 -13.30
CA LEU A 277 7.69 1.08 -12.31
C LEU A 277 8.52 2.15 -13.01
N GLY A 278 8.40 3.39 -12.60
CA GLY A 278 9.12 4.49 -13.24
C GLY A 278 9.24 5.72 -12.35
N SER A 279 10.21 6.57 -12.67
CA SER A 279 10.30 7.94 -12.20
C SER A 279 9.82 8.86 -13.31
N TYR A 280 9.11 9.94 -12.94
CA TYR A 280 8.65 10.92 -13.91
C TYR A 280 9.72 11.95 -14.24
N ALA A 281 9.51 12.69 -15.35
CA ALA A 281 10.42 13.72 -15.80
C ALA A 281 10.46 14.93 -14.82
N ALA A 282 11.63 15.54 -14.71
CA ALA A 282 11.82 16.81 -14.04
C ALA A 282 11.97 17.92 -15.08
N THR A 283 11.26 19.06 -14.91
CA THR A 283 11.33 20.19 -15.85
C THR A 283 12.55 21.08 -15.66
N ARG A 284 13.13 21.12 -14.45
CA ARG A 284 14.29 21.95 -14.09
C ARG A 284 15.33 21.25 -13.25
N GLY A 285 15.49 19.94 -13.38
CA GLY A 285 16.44 19.16 -12.60
C GLY A 285 16.69 17.81 -13.22
N CYS A 286 17.43 16.97 -12.51
CA CYS A 286 17.67 15.60 -12.96
C CYS A 286 16.42 14.73 -12.75
N GLY A 287 16.14 13.82 -13.67
CA GLY A 287 15.13 12.79 -13.50
C GLY A 287 15.45 11.87 -12.31
N GLY A 288 14.42 11.27 -11.72
CA GLY A 288 14.59 10.31 -10.63
C GLY A 288 15.20 8.99 -11.11
N ALA A 289 15.78 8.22 -10.19
CA ALA A 289 16.35 6.91 -10.47
C ALA A 289 15.39 5.78 -10.05
N VAL A 290 15.37 4.70 -10.83
CA VAL A 290 14.79 3.41 -10.43
C VAL A 290 15.95 2.45 -10.12
N ARG A 291 16.00 1.89 -8.91
CA ARG A 291 17.05 0.96 -8.47
C ARG A 291 16.44 -0.39 -8.09
N LEU A 292 16.95 -1.44 -8.69
CA LEU A 292 16.66 -2.83 -8.34
C LEU A 292 17.93 -3.43 -7.74
N ALA A 293 17.90 -3.78 -6.48
CA ALA A 293 19.04 -4.37 -5.79
C ALA A 293 18.58 -5.63 -5.03
N VAL A 294 19.43 -6.61 -5.00
CA VAL A 294 19.21 -7.87 -4.30
C VAL A 294 20.15 -7.95 -3.10
N GLY A 295 19.65 -8.47 -1.98
CA GLY A 295 20.40 -8.54 -0.74
C GLY A 295 21.62 -9.47 -0.82
N SER A 296 22.66 -9.12 -0.08
CA SER A 296 23.87 -9.93 0.10
C SER A 296 23.68 -10.93 1.25
N GLY A 297 24.27 -12.12 1.13
CA GLY A 297 24.40 -13.09 2.22
C GLY A 297 25.78 -13.00 2.86
N THR A 298 25.88 -13.05 4.19
CA THR A 298 27.14 -13.04 4.93
C THR A 298 27.75 -14.45 5.09
N SER A 299 26.90 -15.48 5.15
CA SER A 299 27.29 -16.89 5.31
C SER A 299 26.66 -17.83 4.28
N GLY A 300 25.90 -17.31 3.36
CA GLY A 300 25.22 -18.07 2.28
C GLY A 300 25.39 -17.39 0.93
N ILE A 301 24.76 -17.98 -0.07
CA ILE A 301 24.72 -17.43 -1.44
C ILE A 301 23.90 -16.13 -1.43
N GLY A 302 24.37 -15.10 -2.11
CA GLY A 302 23.60 -13.86 -2.36
C GLY A 302 22.32 -14.15 -3.13
N GLY A 303 21.34 -13.24 -3.02
CA GLY A 303 20.09 -13.38 -3.76
C GLY A 303 20.28 -13.23 -5.27
N SER A 304 19.31 -13.65 -6.06
CA SER A 304 19.29 -13.58 -7.53
C SER A 304 18.27 -12.55 -8.03
N LEU A 305 18.58 -11.89 -9.14
CA LEU A 305 17.67 -11.05 -9.91
C LEU A 305 17.35 -11.74 -11.23
N GLY A 306 16.09 -12.09 -11.48
CA GLY A 306 15.63 -12.67 -12.74
C GLY A 306 14.74 -11.68 -13.50
N ILE A 307 15.02 -11.49 -14.79
CA ILE A 307 14.19 -10.70 -15.71
C ILE A 307 13.85 -11.60 -16.90
N ALA A 308 12.57 -11.84 -17.15
CA ALA A 308 12.11 -12.70 -18.23
C ALA A 308 10.84 -12.12 -18.85
N SER A 309 10.71 -12.25 -20.16
CA SER A 309 9.48 -11.93 -20.88
C SER A 309 8.48 -13.10 -20.81
N GLY A 310 7.23 -12.82 -21.10
CA GLY A 310 6.15 -13.80 -21.08
C GLY A 310 6.24 -14.80 -22.23
N ARG A 311 5.92 -16.05 -21.96
CA ARG A 311 5.81 -17.13 -22.96
C ARG A 311 4.47 -17.10 -23.66
N SER A 312 4.42 -17.32 -24.96
CA SER A 312 3.21 -17.61 -25.72
C SER A 312 3.21 -19.08 -26.20
N LEU A 313 2.03 -19.69 -26.20
CA LEU A 313 1.84 -21.07 -26.71
C LEU A 313 1.44 -21.10 -28.18
N LYS A 314 0.88 -20.01 -28.71
CA LYS A 314 0.31 -19.97 -30.08
C LYS A 314 0.90 -18.86 -30.96
N SER A 315 1.73 -18.00 -30.40
CA SER A 315 2.28 -16.85 -31.10
C SER A 315 3.71 -16.59 -30.60
N THR A 316 4.32 -15.49 -31.00
CA THR A 316 5.65 -15.08 -30.52
C THR A 316 5.61 -14.76 -29.02
N GLY A 317 6.66 -15.12 -28.30
CA GLY A 317 6.86 -14.69 -26.91
C GLY A 317 7.06 -13.19 -26.80
N GLY A 318 7.03 -12.68 -25.57
CA GLY A 318 7.31 -11.27 -25.30
C GLY A 318 8.78 -10.90 -25.49
N THR A 319 9.09 -9.62 -25.51
CA THR A 319 10.46 -9.07 -25.59
C THR A 319 10.93 -8.54 -24.25
N VAL A 320 12.24 -8.56 -24.00
CA VAL A 320 12.91 -7.78 -22.96
C VAL A 320 13.73 -6.72 -23.68
N ASP A 321 13.40 -5.44 -23.47
CA ASP A 321 14.10 -4.31 -24.06
C ASP A 321 14.82 -3.51 -22.96
N LEU A 322 16.13 -3.32 -23.11
CA LEU A 322 16.99 -2.56 -22.21
C LEU A 322 17.68 -1.47 -23.02
N GLY A 323 17.10 -0.29 -23.01
CA GLY A 323 17.56 0.88 -23.75
C GLY A 323 18.12 1.98 -22.85
N VAL A 324 18.98 2.81 -23.40
CA VAL A 324 19.48 4.04 -22.79
C VAL A 324 18.88 5.23 -23.51
N ALA A 325 18.44 6.24 -22.76
CA ALA A 325 17.77 7.40 -23.32
C ALA A 325 18.74 8.27 -24.18
N GLU A 326 18.17 8.90 -25.19
CA GLU A 326 18.83 9.85 -26.06
C GLU A 326 19.14 11.18 -25.34
N GLY A 327 20.30 11.75 -25.58
CA GLY A 327 20.62 13.13 -25.21
C GLY A 327 20.40 14.06 -26.40
N THR A 328 19.45 14.98 -26.28
CA THR A 328 19.08 15.88 -27.40
C THR A 328 20.12 16.94 -27.70
N VAL A 329 20.90 17.37 -26.72
CA VAL A 329 21.92 18.43 -26.85
C VAL A 329 23.30 17.94 -26.39
N ALA A 330 23.37 16.87 -25.64
CA ALA A 330 24.58 16.27 -25.09
C ALA A 330 24.62 14.76 -25.39
N SER A 331 25.63 14.09 -24.85
CA SER A 331 25.80 12.64 -25.03
C SER A 331 24.62 11.85 -24.43
N SER A 332 24.28 10.74 -25.05
CA SER A 332 23.37 9.76 -24.48
C SER A 332 23.98 9.11 -23.23
N GLY A 333 23.16 8.45 -22.43
CA GLY A 333 23.62 7.66 -21.29
C GLY A 333 24.48 6.46 -21.74
N SER A 334 25.12 5.78 -20.80
CA SER A 334 25.88 4.55 -21.04
C SER A 334 25.12 3.33 -20.49
N PHE A 335 25.23 2.21 -21.18
CA PHE A 335 24.75 0.90 -20.74
C PHE A 335 25.94 0.03 -20.34
N LEU A 336 26.03 -0.38 -19.06
CA LEU A 336 27.15 -1.13 -18.52
C LEU A 336 26.67 -2.47 -17.96
N VAL A 337 27.19 -3.58 -18.48
CA VAL A 337 26.97 -4.94 -17.98
C VAL A 337 28.31 -5.54 -17.59
N ARG A 338 28.47 -5.94 -16.33
CA ARG A 338 29.71 -6.54 -15.83
C ARG A 338 29.43 -7.51 -14.69
N THR A 339 30.27 -8.50 -14.52
CA THR A 339 30.36 -9.30 -13.32
C THR A 339 31.22 -8.61 -12.27
N ALA A 340 30.95 -8.82 -11.00
CA ALA A 340 31.79 -8.29 -9.93
C ALA A 340 33.12 -9.04 -9.83
N ASN A 341 34.11 -8.41 -9.23
CA ASN A 341 35.38 -9.05 -8.91
C ASN A 341 35.15 -10.17 -7.87
N SER A 342 35.89 -11.25 -7.98
CA SER A 342 35.93 -12.27 -6.93
C SER A 342 36.74 -11.81 -5.72
N GLY A 343 36.47 -12.40 -4.55
CA GLY A 343 37.36 -12.30 -3.39
C GLY A 343 38.61 -13.19 -3.56
N VAL A 344 39.42 -13.21 -2.51
CA VAL A 344 40.68 -13.99 -2.46
C VAL A 344 40.37 -15.48 -2.69
N GLY A 345 40.97 -16.09 -3.69
CA GLY A 345 40.88 -17.52 -4.03
C GLY A 345 39.63 -17.91 -4.85
N GLY A 346 38.74 -16.99 -5.22
CA GLY A 346 37.56 -17.25 -6.05
C GLY A 346 37.76 -16.86 -7.52
N ALA A 347 36.93 -17.39 -8.42
CA ALA A 347 36.81 -16.92 -9.80
C ALA A 347 35.68 -15.89 -9.93
N SER A 348 35.83 -14.89 -10.79
CA SER A 348 34.76 -13.94 -11.12
C SER A 348 33.63 -14.64 -11.89
N GLY A 349 32.44 -14.02 -11.89
CA GLY A 349 31.28 -14.58 -12.59
C GLY A 349 31.46 -14.63 -14.11
N ARG A 350 30.67 -15.45 -14.78
CA ARG A 350 30.61 -15.56 -16.24
C ARG A 350 29.53 -14.63 -16.79
N LEU A 351 29.79 -14.01 -17.92
CA LEU A 351 28.83 -13.29 -18.73
C LEU A 351 28.56 -14.10 -20.01
N THR A 352 27.30 -14.44 -20.30
CA THR A 352 26.92 -15.27 -21.46
C THR A 352 25.86 -14.56 -22.27
N PHE A 353 26.09 -14.40 -23.56
CA PHE A 353 25.10 -13.94 -24.53
C PHE A 353 24.84 -15.09 -25.54
N SER A 354 23.61 -15.53 -25.65
CA SER A 354 23.24 -16.60 -26.59
C SER A 354 21.81 -16.41 -27.08
N SER A 355 21.55 -16.78 -28.31
CA SER A 355 20.19 -17.02 -28.79
C SER A 355 19.71 -18.40 -28.35
N GLY A 356 18.39 -18.59 -28.29
CA GLY A 356 17.79 -19.88 -27.95
C GLY A 356 17.92 -20.90 -29.08
N THR A 357 17.74 -22.19 -28.77
CA THR A 357 17.65 -23.29 -29.75
C THR A 357 16.28 -23.33 -30.41
N ALA A 358 16.20 -23.69 -31.67
CA ALA A 358 14.96 -23.96 -32.39
C ALA A 358 14.84 -25.46 -32.68
N CYS A 359 13.68 -26.07 -32.40
CA CYS A 359 13.41 -27.48 -32.70
C CYS A 359 13.09 -27.69 -34.18
N ALA A 360 12.42 -26.73 -34.81
CA ALA A 360 12.09 -26.72 -36.23
C ALA A 360 12.14 -25.28 -36.73
N GLY A 361 13.04 -24.94 -37.59
CA GLY A 361 13.29 -23.57 -38.05
C GLY A 361 14.69 -23.08 -37.66
N ASN A 362 14.97 -21.80 -37.92
CA ASN A 362 16.27 -21.23 -37.69
C ASN A 362 16.40 -20.72 -36.23
N ALA A 363 17.55 -20.91 -35.61
CA ALA A 363 17.89 -20.28 -34.34
C ALA A 363 17.99 -18.73 -34.49
N GLY A 364 17.81 -18.03 -33.41
CA GLY A 364 17.94 -16.55 -33.39
C GLY A 364 19.39 -16.11 -33.62
N GLU A 365 19.56 -14.84 -33.93
CA GLU A 365 20.84 -14.17 -34.14
C GLU A 365 21.29 -13.44 -32.89
N VAL A 366 22.59 -13.36 -32.64
CA VAL A 366 23.22 -12.44 -31.67
C VAL A 366 23.98 -11.36 -32.42
N ARG A 367 23.57 -10.12 -32.36
CA ARG A 367 24.22 -8.97 -33.00
C ARG A 367 24.95 -8.12 -32.01
N VAL A 368 26.20 -7.80 -32.28
CA VAL A 368 27.01 -6.80 -31.56
C VAL A 368 27.53 -5.82 -32.58
N GLY A 369 27.14 -4.55 -32.49
CA GLY A 369 27.53 -3.54 -33.46
C GLY A 369 27.53 -2.13 -32.88
N SER A 370 28.36 -1.26 -33.38
CA SER A 370 28.30 0.18 -33.23
C SER A 370 27.51 0.79 -34.39
N ARG A 371 26.85 1.92 -34.17
CA ARG A 371 26.11 2.62 -35.21
C ARG A 371 26.97 3.69 -35.90
N ALA A 372 26.52 4.08 -37.09
CA ALA A 372 27.16 5.15 -37.87
C ALA A 372 26.96 6.52 -37.20
N SER A 373 27.87 7.44 -37.44
CA SER A 373 27.78 8.86 -37.14
C SER A 373 27.56 9.64 -38.45
N SER A 374 26.68 10.63 -38.46
CA SER A 374 26.41 11.45 -39.64
C SER A 374 27.49 12.50 -39.90
N THR A 375 28.17 13.00 -38.86
CA THR A 375 29.15 14.10 -38.95
C THR A 375 30.46 13.84 -38.23
N GLY A 376 30.61 12.70 -37.56
CA GLY A 376 31.80 12.34 -36.78
C GLY A 376 32.29 10.94 -37.12
N ARG A 377 33.16 10.42 -36.28
CA ARG A 377 33.67 9.05 -36.41
C ARG A 377 32.59 8.03 -35.98
N GLY A 378 32.49 6.94 -36.68
CA GLY A 378 31.69 5.77 -36.26
C GLY A 378 32.21 5.21 -34.94
N GLY A 379 31.33 4.52 -34.19
CA GLY A 379 31.72 3.86 -32.95
C GLY A 379 32.65 2.66 -33.20
N SER A 380 33.47 2.31 -32.23
CA SER A 380 34.36 1.13 -32.26
C SER A 380 33.78 -0.01 -31.44
N ILE A 381 34.13 -1.25 -31.80
CA ILE A 381 33.93 -2.46 -31.02
C ILE A 381 35.30 -2.96 -30.60
N ALA A 382 35.56 -3.09 -29.30
CA ALA A 382 36.79 -3.64 -28.76
C ALA A 382 36.50 -4.96 -28.04
N VAL A 383 37.17 -6.04 -28.42
CA VAL A 383 37.11 -7.35 -27.79
C VAL A 383 38.51 -7.70 -27.28
N SER A 384 38.64 -7.92 -25.99
CA SER A 384 39.93 -8.25 -25.38
C SER A 384 39.79 -9.36 -24.35
N ALA A 385 40.79 -10.25 -24.29
CA ALA A 385 40.91 -11.20 -23.21
C ALA A 385 41.78 -10.65 -22.08
N GLY A 386 41.52 -11.04 -20.85
CA GLY A 386 42.25 -10.58 -19.67
C GLY A 386 43.70 -11.14 -19.63
N SER A 387 44.60 -10.36 -19.04
CA SER A 387 45.98 -10.76 -18.76
C SER A 387 46.06 -11.55 -17.45
N GLY A 388 46.96 -12.53 -17.37
CA GLY A 388 47.33 -13.25 -16.15
C GLY A 388 48.70 -12.75 -15.64
N SER A 389 48.81 -12.51 -14.34
CA SER A 389 50.07 -12.09 -13.72
C SER A 389 51.00 -13.27 -13.35
N SER A 390 50.43 -14.45 -13.12
CA SER A 390 51.13 -15.67 -12.71
C SER A 390 50.73 -16.93 -13.46
N GLY A 391 49.90 -16.82 -14.48
CA GLY A 391 49.41 -17.93 -15.30
C GLY A 391 49.27 -17.51 -16.75
N PHE A 392 48.64 -18.36 -17.58
CA PHE A 392 48.33 -18.03 -18.96
C PHE A 392 47.34 -16.89 -19.07
N GLY A 393 47.51 -16.03 -20.07
CA GLY A 393 46.52 -15.02 -20.45
C GLY A 393 45.23 -15.67 -20.98
N GLY A 394 44.15 -14.92 -20.99
CA GLY A 394 42.86 -15.37 -21.58
C GLY A 394 42.99 -15.51 -23.11
N CYS A 395 42.13 -16.33 -23.71
CA CYS A 395 42.06 -16.50 -25.17
C CYS A 395 40.75 -15.89 -25.73
N ILE A 396 40.80 -15.44 -26.96
CA ILE A 396 39.61 -15.11 -27.79
C ILE A 396 39.43 -16.23 -28.81
N HIS A 397 38.25 -16.89 -28.81
CA HIS A 397 37.94 -17.99 -29.70
C HIS A 397 36.70 -17.62 -30.53
N GLY A 398 36.85 -17.61 -31.87
CA GLY A 398 35.79 -17.42 -32.84
C GLY A 398 35.61 -18.66 -33.66
N GLN A 399 34.40 -19.22 -33.73
CA GLN A 399 34.11 -20.45 -34.48
C GLN A 399 32.75 -20.30 -35.18
N ALA A 400 32.71 -20.64 -36.45
CA ALA A 400 31.47 -20.77 -37.19
C ALA A 400 30.75 -22.08 -36.83
N GLY A 401 29.43 -22.11 -36.98
CA GLY A 401 28.59 -23.28 -36.64
C GLY A 401 28.82 -24.47 -37.55
N GLN A 402 28.69 -25.65 -36.99
CA GLN A 402 28.76 -26.92 -37.73
C GLN A 402 27.37 -27.28 -38.33
N SER A 403 27.34 -27.88 -39.51
CA SER A 403 26.13 -28.38 -40.17
C SER A 403 26.39 -29.71 -40.82
N ILE A 404 25.35 -30.52 -41.03
CA ILE A 404 25.39 -31.78 -41.80
C ILE A 404 25.56 -31.49 -43.29
N ALA A 405 25.05 -30.34 -43.77
CA ALA A 405 25.18 -29.92 -45.18
C ALA A 405 26.43 -29.05 -45.38
N THR A 406 26.28 -27.74 -45.29
CA THR A 406 27.39 -26.76 -45.38
C THR A 406 27.60 -26.09 -44.05
N GLY A 407 28.82 -26.08 -43.52
CA GLY A 407 29.18 -25.36 -42.30
C GLY A 407 29.02 -23.86 -42.46
N GLY A 408 28.94 -23.13 -41.32
CA GLY A 408 28.88 -21.67 -41.31
C GLY A 408 30.20 -21.04 -41.75
N SER A 409 30.16 -19.80 -42.19
CA SER A 409 31.33 -19.02 -42.61
C SER A 409 31.70 -17.96 -41.56
N ALA A 410 32.98 -17.68 -41.44
CA ALA A 410 33.52 -16.58 -40.66
C ALA A 410 34.14 -15.56 -41.61
N TYR A 411 33.69 -14.29 -41.54
CA TYR A 411 34.17 -13.20 -42.38
C TYR A 411 34.79 -12.10 -41.52
N MET A 412 35.93 -11.55 -41.97
CA MET A 412 36.56 -10.34 -41.46
C MET A 412 36.81 -9.41 -42.65
N LEU A 413 36.22 -8.21 -42.61
CA LEU A 413 36.29 -7.21 -43.66
C LEU A 413 36.68 -5.86 -43.05
N SER A 414 37.54 -5.12 -43.75
CA SER A 414 37.72 -3.69 -43.46
C SER A 414 36.56 -2.85 -43.98
N GLY A 415 36.40 -1.64 -43.44
CA GLY A 415 35.43 -0.68 -43.95
C GLY A 415 35.80 -0.13 -45.31
N GLU A 416 34.81 0.13 -46.17
CA GLU A 416 34.99 0.78 -47.47
C GLU A 416 35.19 2.29 -47.26
N GLY A 417 36.13 2.88 -48.01
CA GLY A 417 36.30 4.34 -48.12
C GLY A 417 35.68 4.80 -49.44
N THR A 418 34.61 5.59 -49.38
CA THR A 418 33.92 6.08 -50.57
C THR A 418 34.63 7.24 -51.29
N VAL A 419 35.47 7.99 -50.59
CA VAL A 419 36.22 9.15 -51.06
C VAL A 419 37.73 9.04 -50.81
N ALA A 420 38.14 8.16 -49.89
CA ALA A 420 39.52 7.96 -49.51
C ALA A 420 39.81 6.45 -49.38
N SER A 421 40.96 6.11 -48.84
CA SER A 421 41.41 4.72 -48.73
C SER A 421 40.48 3.88 -47.82
N SER A 422 40.33 2.60 -48.11
CA SER A 422 39.65 1.62 -47.27
C SER A 422 40.46 1.37 -45.96
N GLY A 423 39.82 0.75 -44.99
CA GLY A 423 40.48 0.35 -43.75
C GLY A 423 41.43 -0.84 -43.95
N ILE A 424 42.15 -1.22 -42.92
CA ILE A 424 43.13 -2.32 -42.90
C ILE A 424 42.60 -3.47 -42.03
N VAL A 425 42.77 -4.69 -42.46
CA VAL A 425 42.67 -5.91 -41.61
C VAL A 425 44.10 -6.35 -41.27
N SER A 426 44.47 -6.37 -40.01
CA SER A 426 45.82 -6.68 -39.56
C SER A 426 45.82 -7.84 -38.54
N PHE A 427 46.67 -8.84 -38.75
CA PHE A 427 46.89 -9.93 -37.81
C PHE A 427 48.33 -9.94 -37.38
N LEU A 428 48.59 -9.76 -36.07
CA LEU A 428 49.92 -9.71 -35.50
C LEU A 428 50.01 -10.58 -34.24
N SER A 429 51.13 -11.25 -34.07
CA SER A 429 51.49 -11.83 -32.79
C SER A 429 52.22 -10.77 -31.95
N ALA A 430 51.98 -10.73 -30.62
CA ALA A 430 52.70 -9.82 -29.75
C ALA A 430 54.16 -10.23 -29.56
N ASN A 431 55.02 -9.24 -29.20
CA ASN A 431 56.39 -9.50 -28.89
C ASN A 431 56.55 -10.35 -27.63
N ALA A 432 57.52 -11.25 -27.61
CA ALA A 432 57.90 -11.96 -26.40
C ALA A 432 58.75 -11.08 -25.48
N GLY A 433 58.68 -11.34 -24.18
CA GLY A 433 59.60 -10.76 -23.20
C GLY A 433 60.99 -11.42 -23.26
N PRO A 434 61.96 -10.94 -22.44
CA PRO A 434 63.31 -11.51 -22.43
C PRO A 434 63.29 -13.02 -22.14
N GLY A 435 63.83 -13.83 -23.06
CA GLY A 435 63.93 -15.29 -22.97
C GLY A 435 62.73 -16.07 -23.46
N GLY A 436 61.66 -15.41 -23.98
CA GLY A 436 60.48 -16.09 -24.58
C GLY A 436 60.47 -16.04 -26.11
N SER A 437 59.67 -16.90 -26.75
CA SER A 437 59.40 -16.86 -28.18
C SER A 437 58.07 -16.13 -28.45
N SER A 438 58.02 -15.31 -29.51
CA SER A 438 56.78 -14.66 -29.94
C SER A 438 55.72 -15.69 -30.39
N GLY A 439 54.47 -15.30 -30.36
CA GLY A 439 53.37 -16.19 -30.80
C GLY A 439 53.45 -16.52 -32.32
N ARG A 440 52.96 -17.64 -32.73
CA ARG A 440 52.88 -18.08 -34.14
C ARG A 440 51.54 -17.67 -34.74
N LEU A 441 51.56 -17.16 -35.95
CA LEU A 441 50.40 -17.05 -36.82
C LEU A 441 50.34 -18.34 -37.70
N SER A 442 49.18 -19.04 -37.68
CA SER A 442 48.97 -20.27 -38.50
C SER A 442 47.69 -20.14 -39.25
N PHE A 443 47.74 -20.27 -40.56
CA PHE A 443 46.61 -20.35 -41.45
C PHE A 443 46.58 -21.76 -42.04
N SER A 444 45.51 -22.51 -41.84
CA SER A 444 45.36 -23.86 -42.35
C SER A 444 43.91 -24.13 -42.80
N SER A 445 43.77 -24.85 -43.87
CA SER A 445 42.48 -25.46 -44.26
C SER A 445 42.24 -26.75 -43.49
N GLY A 446 40.97 -27.12 -43.30
CA GLY A 446 40.61 -28.42 -42.75
C GLY A 446 40.91 -29.56 -43.75
N ALA A 447 41.01 -30.80 -43.24
CA ALA A 447 41.12 -31.97 -44.07
C ALA A 447 39.80 -32.29 -44.78
N ALA A 448 39.86 -32.62 -46.06
CA ALA A 448 38.71 -33.14 -46.81
C ALA A 448 38.89 -34.65 -47.01
N SER A 449 37.85 -35.42 -46.69
CA SER A 449 37.89 -36.91 -47.00
C SER A 449 37.62 -37.23 -48.47
N VAL A 450 36.88 -36.34 -49.14
CA VAL A 450 36.61 -36.43 -50.59
C VAL A 450 36.49 -35.02 -51.11
N GLY A 451 37.32 -34.61 -52.08
CA GLY A 451 37.33 -33.27 -52.67
C GLY A 451 38.53 -32.40 -52.27
N ASN A 452 38.54 -31.13 -52.68
CA ASN A 452 39.64 -30.23 -52.45
C ASN A 452 39.62 -29.63 -51.04
N SER A 453 40.80 -29.51 -50.43
CA SER A 453 40.91 -29.05 -49.02
C SER A 453 41.34 -27.63 -48.86
N CYS A 454 41.83 -26.91 -49.87
CA CYS A 454 42.29 -25.51 -49.72
C CYS A 454 42.16 -24.71 -51.01
N LEU A 455 41.71 -23.49 -50.85
CA LEU A 455 41.92 -22.42 -51.81
C LEU A 455 42.34 -21.17 -51.04
N LEU A 456 43.61 -20.79 -51.15
CA LEU A 456 44.09 -19.46 -50.76
C LEU A 456 44.22 -18.64 -52.03
N TYR A 457 43.30 -17.70 -52.27
CA TYR A 457 43.33 -16.80 -53.41
C TYR A 457 43.97 -15.45 -52.99
N THR A 458 45.05 -15.08 -53.69
CA THR A 458 45.61 -13.74 -53.61
C THR A 458 45.39 -13.07 -54.95
N SER A 459 44.56 -12.01 -54.99
CA SER A 459 44.50 -11.15 -56.19
C SER A 459 45.60 -10.13 -56.09
N ASP A 460 46.49 -10.12 -57.08
CA ASP A 460 47.47 -9.10 -57.27
C ASP A 460 46.82 -7.92 -58.03
N ALA A 461 46.76 -6.76 -57.40
CA ALA A 461 46.32 -5.50 -58.02
C ALA A 461 47.48 -4.71 -58.62
N ALA A 462 48.58 -5.37 -58.94
CA ALA A 462 49.80 -4.68 -59.33
C ALA A 462 50.01 -4.56 -60.85
N ASP A 463 49.05 -4.86 -61.69
CA ASP A 463 49.19 -4.80 -63.12
C ASP A 463 48.39 -3.75 -63.87
N GLU A 464 48.26 -2.54 -63.36
CA GLU A 464 47.83 -1.42 -64.23
C GLU A 464 48.56 -0.10 -63.87
N CYS A 465 49.86 -0.09 -64.02
CA CYS A 465 50.67 1.09 -64.20
C CYS A 465 51.66 0.91 -65.34
N SER A 466 51.12 0.75 -66.58
CA SER A 466 51.92 0.96 -67.78
C SER A 466 51.05 1.56 -68.87
N GLY A 467 51.09 2.89 -68.99
CA GLY A 467 50.46 3.65 -70.01
C GLY A 467 50.61 5.12 -69.78
#